data_8103ee4fb54552daffc95647a6e86471
#
_entry.id   8103ee4fb54552daffc95647a6e86471
#
_cell.length_a   1.000
_cell.length_b   1.000
_cell.length_c   1.000
_cell.angle_alpha   90.00
_cell.angle_beta   90.00
_cell.angle_gamma   90.00
#
_symmetry.space_group_name_H-M   'P 1'
#
loop_
_entity.id
_entity.type
_entity.pdbx_description
1 polymer ?
#
loop_
_entity_poly.entity_id
_entity_poly.type
_entity_poly.pdbx_seq_one_letter_code
_entity_poly.pdbx_strand_id
1 'polypeptide(L)'
;MNSRLNDLGASRFQFLARPGFFIAVLVGLGVSLHLSSPIAAEQARPLPAPLVDEQSSAESEVAVFAGGCFWGVQGVFQHVKGVTNALSGYSGGEKGTAQYETVSSGTTGHAESVRVTFDPREVSFGRLLQIYFAVAHDPTELNRQGPDSGTQYRSEIFAANADQAKVAKGYVAQLDKTGAFGAPIVTKIEALRGFYAAEGYHQDYLVHNPTAAYIAYNDIPKVENFKRLFQIGRAHV
;
A
#
# COMPACT_ATOMS: atom_id res chain seq x y z
N MET A 1 60.53 76.50 -1.86
CA MET A 1 61.48 76.93 -0.80
C MET A 1 61.73 75.73 0.10
N ASN A 2 62.98 75.30 0.08
CA ASN A 2 63.77 74.49 1.02
C ASN A 2 63.14 73.21 1.61
N SER A 3 63.71 72.12 1.49
CA SER A 3 65.05 71.56 1.49
C SER A 3 65.16 70.56 2.72
N ARG A 4 65.81 69.45 2.40
CA ARG A 4 66.78 68.60 3.14
C ARG A 4 66.19 67.31 3.70
N LEU A 5 66.56 66.18 3.13
CA LEU A 5 67.79 65.40 3.25
C LEU A 5 68.01 64.77 4.62
N ASN A 6 68.30 63.54 4.50
CA ASN A 6 69.19 62.64 5.23
C ASN A 6 68.46 61.63 6.11
N ASP A 7 68.79 60.45 6.19
CA ASP A 7 69.80 59.48 5.70
C ASP A 7 69.87 58.34 6.74
N LEU A 8 70.13 57.15 6.28
CA LEU A 8 70.79 56.05 6.99
C LEU A 8 70.08 55.23 8.10
N GLY A 9 70.02 53.97 7.83
CA GLY A 9 69.78 52.94 8.83
C GLY A 9 69.50 51.55 8.28
N ALA A 10 70.51 50.92 7.64
CA ALA A 10 70.37 49.52 7.26
C ALA A 10 70.43 48.64 8.50
N SER A 11 69.39 47.88 8.73
CA SER A 11 69.41 46.74 9.65
C SER A 11 68.92 45.49 8.94
N ARG A 12 69.88 44.57 8.75
CA ARG A 12 69.60 43.22 8.21
C ARG A 12 68.88 42.41 9.25
N PHE A 13 67.65 42.08 9.00
CA PHE A 13 66.95 40.99 9.70
C PHE A 13 66.88 39.78 8.79
N GLN A 14 67.57 38.71 9.21
CA GLN A 14 67.49 37.38 8.67
C GLN A 14 66.08 36.80 9.01
N PHE A 15 65.26 36.59 8.02
CA PHE A 15 64.04 35.82 8.19
C PHE A 15 64.33 34.32 7.97
N LEU A 16 64.31 33.59 9.12
CA LEU A 16 64.27 32.13 9.09
C LEU A 16 62.94 31.67 8.49
N ALA A 17 63.05 31.01 7.34
CA ALA A 17 61.90 30.35 6.72
C ALA A 17 61.47 29.15 7.57
N ARG A 18 60.29 29.22 8.13
CA ARG A 18 59.58 28.06 8.71
C ARG A 18 58.79 27.39 7.60
N PRO A 19 58.86 26.04 7.42
CA PRO A 19 58.01 25.34 6.49
C PRO A 19 56.57 25.32 7.03
N GLY A 20 55.67 26.02 6.34
CA GLY A 20 54.25 25.97 6.57
C GLY A 20 53.66 24.62 6.13
N PHE A 21 53.15 23.87 7.08
CA PHE A 21 52.31 22.71 6.81
C PHE A 21 51.00 23.18 6.16
N PHE A 22 50.85 22.95 4.86
CA PHE A 22 49.55 23.08 4.20
C PHE A 22 48.71 21.85 4.53
N ILE A 23 47.76 21.96 5.45
CA ILE A 23 46.71 20.98 5.63
C ILE A 23 45.70 21.21 4.49
N ALA A 24 45.74 20.35 3.50
CA ALA A 24 44.71 20.28 2.50
C ALA A 24 43.45 19.65 3.13
N VAL A 25 42.47 20.49 3.47
CA VAL A 25 41.12 20.04 3.85
C VAL A 25 40.41 19.56 2.59
N LEU A 26 40.45 18.26 2.35
CA LEU A 26 39.58 17.60 1.36
C LEU A 26 38.13 17.65 1.86
N VAL A 27 37.38 18.65 1.43
CA VAL A 27 35.93 18.66 1.56
C VAL A 27 35.39 17.63 0.58
N GLY A 28 35.22 16.40 1.04
CA GLY A 28 34.51 15.38 0.31
C GLY A 28 33.05 15.78 0.18
N LEU A 29 32.64 16.25 -1.01
CA LEU A 29 31.22 16.30 -1.39
C LEU A 29 30.69 14.86 -1.43
N GLY A 30 30.14 14.41 -0.32
CA GLY A 30 29.37 13.19 -0.27
C GLY A 30 28.07 13.40 -1.07
N VAL A 31 28.09 13.07 -2.37
CA VAL A 31 26.87 12.91 -3.15
C VAL A 31 26.17 11.68 -2.60
N SER A 32 25.26 11.87 -1.66
CA SER A 32 24.30 10.83 -1.28
C SER A 32 23.44 10.54 -2.51
N LEU A 33 23.82 9.53 -3.29
CA LEU A 33 22.90 8.92 -4.24
C LEU A 33 21.74 8.35 -3.41
N HIS A 34 20.65 9.09 -3.35
CA HIS A 34 19.37 8.51 -2.98
C HIS A 34 18.99 7.59 -4.14
N LEU A 35 19.42 6.35 -4.06
CA LEU A 35 18.83 5.27 -4.83
C LEU A 35 17.36 5.24 -4.40
N SER A 36 16.51 5.90 -5.18
CA SER A 36 15.07 5.67 -5.10
C SER A 36 14.91 4.17 -5.30
N SER A 37 14.60 3.45 -4.23
CA SER A 37 14.23 2.04 -4.33
C SER A 37 13.13 1.97 -5.39
N PRO A 38 13.19 1.04 -6.35
CA PRO A 38 12.06 0.81 -7.22
C PRO A 38 10.85 0.68 -6.32
N ILE A 39 9.72 1.28 -6.71
CA ILE A 39 8.45 1.16 -5.98
C ILE A 39 8.26 -0.34 -5.79
N ALA A 40 8.58 -0.81 -4.59
CA ALA A 40 8.54 -2.23 -4.30
C ALA A 40 7.06 -2.61 -4.32
N ALA A 41 6.71 -3.67 -5.03
CA ALA A 41 5.43 -4.33 -4.86
C ALA A 41 5.12 -4.39 -3.36
N GLU A 42 3.91 -4.03 -2.98
CA GLU A 42 3.50 -3.91 -1.59
C GLU A 42 4.00 -5.10 -0.76
N GLN A 43 4.70 -4.81 0.34
CA GLN A 43 5.36 -5.84 1.12
C GLN A 43 4.34 -6.75 1.79
N ALA A 44 4.31 -8.01 1.39
CA ALA A 44 3.53 -9.01 2.10
C ALA A 44 3.99 -9.14 3.56
N ARG A 45 3.02 -9.14 4.48
CA ARG A 45 3.27 -9.21 5.92
C ARG A 45 2.59 -10.43 6.53
N PRO A 46 3.31 -11.32 7.22
CA PRO A 46 2.68 -12.35 8.04
C PRO A 46 1.99 -11.66 9.23
N LEU A 47 0.67 -11.65 9.23
CA LEU A 47 -0.15 -11.03 10.24
C LEU A 47 -0.83 -12.10 11.12
N PRO A 48 -1.04 -11.83 12.43
CA PRO A 48 -1.84 -12.72 13.27
C PRO A 48 -3.28 -12.77 12.78
N ALA A 49 -3.97 -13.86 13.03
CA ALA A 49 -5.42 -13.92 12.81
C ALA A 49 -6.16 -12.95 13.74
N PRO A 50 -7.35 -12.48 13.36
CA PRO A 50 -8.22 -11.72 14.26
C PRO A 50 -8.50 -12.48 15.56
N LEU A 51 -8.48 -11.78 16.70
CA LEU A 51 -8.83 -12.34 18.01
C LEU A 51 -10.33 -12.65 18.13
N VAL A 52 -11.14 -11.95 17.38
CA VAL A 52 -12.60 -12.14 17.31
C VAL A 52 -12.98 -12.26 15.85
N ASP A 53 -13.82 -13.23 15.55
CA ASP A 53 -14.30 -13.47 14.20
C ASP A 53 -15.81 -13.66 14.19
N GLU A 54 -16.42 -13.48 13.03
CA GLU A 54 -17.83 -13.72 12.80
C GLU A 54 -18.10 -15.24 12.85
N GLN A 55 -19.15 -15.62 13.54
CA GLN A 55 -19.63 -16.99 13.54
C GLN A 55 -20.87 -17.07 12.67
N SER A 56 -20.78 -17.72 11.54
CA SER A 56 -21.90 -17.87 10.62
C SER A 56 -22.04 -19.31 10.16
N SER A 57 -23.29 -19.73 10.05
CA SER A 57 -23.69 -21.01 9.46
C SER A 57 -24.36 -20.83 8.09
N ALA A 58 -24.35 -19.63 7.54
CA ALA A 58 -24.87 -19.37 6.20
C ALA A 58 -24.12 -20.17 5.14
N GLU A 59 -24.79 -20.43 4.03
CA GLU A 59 -24.15 -21.09 2.89
C GLU A 59 -23.34 -20.11 2.04
N SER A 60 -23.68 -18.83 2.14
CA SER A 60 -23.00 -17.78 1.37
C SER A 60 -23.11 -16.45 2.10
N GLU A 61 -22.01 -15.71 2.11
CA GLU A 61 -21.92 -14.34 2.60
C GLU A 61 -21.16 -13.45 1.62
N VAL A 62 -21.23 -12.13 1.87
CA VAL A 62 -20.57 -11.13 1.05
C VAL A 62 -19.70 -10.23 1.94
N ALA A 63 -18.49 -9.96 1.47
CA ALA A 63 -17.61 -8.92 1.99
C ALA A 63 -17.21 -7.96 0.85
N VAL A 64 -17.02 -6.67 1.14
CA VAL A 64 -16.59 -5.69 0.14
C VAL A 64 -15.36 -4.96 0.64
N PHE A 65 -14.28 -5.04 -0.14
CA PHE A 65 -12.97 -4.49 0.17
C PHE A 65 -12.51 -3.51 -0.91
N ALA A 66 -11.98 -2.37 -0.50
CA ALA A 66 -11.30 -1.40 -1.36
C ALA A 66 -9.85 -1.23 -0.90
N GLY A 67 -8.90 -1.37 -1.81
CA GLY A 67 -7.47 -1.36 -1.47
C GLY A 67 -6.60 -1.09 -2.71
N GLY A 68 -6.80 0.06 -3.36
CA GLY A 68 -6.15 0.42 -4.62
C GLY A 68 -6.85 -0.14 -5.84
N CYS A 69 -6.11 -0.34 -6.92
CA CYS A 69 -6.65 -0.93 -8.15
C CYS A 69 -7.31 -2.28 -7.88
N PHE A 70 -8.57 -2.39 -8.27
CA PHE A 70 -9.38 -3.59 -8.00
C PHE A 70 -8.91 -4.84 -8.75
N TRP A 71 -8.09 -4.74 -9.82
CA TRP A 71 -7.59 -5.90 -10.56
C TRP A 71 -6.73 -6.82 -9.68
N GLY A 72 -5.81 -6.24 -8.90
CA GLY A 72 -4.97 -6.99 -7.98
C GLY A 72 -5.73 -7.55 -6.80
N VAL A 73 -6.64 -6.76 -6.23
CA VAL A 73 -7.50 -7.20 -5.12
C VAL A 73 -8.41 -8.33 -5.55
N GLN A 74 -9.04 -8.23 -6.72
CA GLN A 74 -9.84 -9.31 -7.31
C GLN A 74 -8.98 -10.57 -7.50
N GLY A 75 -7.80 -10.42 -8.11
CA GLY A 75 -6.88 -11.53 -8.35
C GLY A 75 -6.48 -12.27 -7.06
N VAL A 76 -6.23 -11.56 -5.97
CA VAL A 76 -5.94 -12.20 -4.68
C VAL A 76 -7.12 -13.03 -4.19
N PHE A 77 -8.33 -12.46 -4.15
CA PHE A 77 -9.49 -13.17 -3.61
C PHE A 77 -9.98 -14.32 -4.48
N GLN A 78 -9.78 -14.29 -5.79
CA GLN A 78 -10.04 -15.41 -6.69
C GLN A 78 -9.22 -16.67 -6.36
N HIS A 79 -8.08 -16.52 -5.68
CA HIS A 79 -7.24 -17.64 -5.29
C HIS A 79 -7.55 -18.18 -3.88
N VAL A 80 -8.48 -17.58 -3.15
CA VAL A 80 -8.83 -18.00 -1.78
C VAL A 80 -9.82 -19.15 -1.81
N LYS A 81 -9.46 -20.29 -1.19
CA LYS A 81 -10.40 -21.39 -1.03
C LYS A 81 -11.59 -20.96 -0.16
N GLY A 82 -12.80 -21.29 -0.58
CA GLY A 82 -14.04 -20.86 0.06
C GLY A 82 -14.62 -19.58 -0.52
N VAL A 83 -13.86 -18.83 -1.30
CA VAL A 83 -14.40 -17.74 -2.14
C VAL A 83 -15.03 -18.36 -3.39
N THR A 84 -16.30 -18.07 -3.61
CA THR A 84 -17.06 -18.57 -4.74
C THR A 84 -17.15 -17.57 -5.88
N ASN A 85 -17.02 -16.26 -5.58
CA ASN A 85 -16.95 -15.19 -6.58
C ASN A 85 -16.21 -13.97 -6.02
N ALA A 86 -15.38 -13.34 -6.85
CA ALA A 86 -14.79 -12.03 -6.60
C ALA A 86 -15.07 -11.14 -7.80
N LEU A 87 -15.77 -10.04 -7.59
CA LEU A 87 -16.27 -9.14 -8.64
C LEU A 87 -15.74 -7.73 -8.41
N SER A 88 -15.05 -7.17 -9.39
CA SER A 88 -14.60 -5.76 -9.39
C SER A 88 -15.79 -4.81 -9.54
N GLY A 89 -15.76 -3.68 -8.84
CA GLY A 89 -16.84 -2.71 -8.87
C GLY A 89 -16.54 -1.45 -8.05
N TYR A 90 -17.59 -0.75 -7.72
CA TYR A 90 -17.53 0.56 -7.04
C TYR A 90 -18.45 0.56 -5.83
N SER A 91 -17.97 1.13 -4.70
CA SER A 91 -18.75 1.33 -3.48
C SER A 91 -18.45 2.69 -2.84
N GLY A 92 -19.36 3.21 -2.03
CA GLY A 92 -19.19 4.46 -1.28
C GLY A 92 -19.78 5.70 -1.94
N GLY A 93 -20.11 5.66 -3.22
CA GLY A 93 -20.76 6.74 -3.96
C GLY A 93 -22.19 6.40 -4.40
N GLU A 94 -22.81 7.29 -5.17
CA GLU A 94 -24.16 7.16 -5.67
C GLU A 94 -24.21 6.32 -6.96
N LYS A 95 -25.30 5.54 -7.13
CA LYS A 95 -25.48 4.67 -8.31
C LYS A 95 -25.26 5.35 -9.66
N GLY A 96 -25.70 6.60 -9.77
CA GLY A 96 -25.63 7.35 -11.06
C GLY A 96 -24.21 7.73 -11.48
N THR A 97 -23.22 7.63 -10.58
CA THR A 97 -21.81 7.93 -10.85
C THR A 97 -20.90 6.71 -10.85
N ALA A 98 -21.48 5.51 -10.74
CA ALA A 98 -20.75 4.25 -10.69
C ALA A 98 -20.35 3.75 -12.09
N GLN A 99 -19.49 4.50 -12.75
CA GLN A 99 -18.91 4.21 -14.08
C GLN A 99 -17.44 4.59 -14.07
N TYR A 100 -16.58 3.81 -14.71
CA TYR A 100 -15.12 3.97 -14.66
C TYR A 100 -14.66 5.40 -14.95
N GLU A 101 -15.12 5.97 -16.07
CA GLU A 101 -14.75 7.32 -16.48
C GLU A 101 -15.09 8.40 -15.42
N THR A 102 -16.20 8.21 -14.73
CA THR A 102 -16.63 9.16 -13.69
C THR A 102 -15.90 8.92 -12.37
N VAL A 103 -15.75 7.66 -11.97
CA VAL A 103 -15.05 7.27 -10.73
C VAL A 103 -13.57 7.65 -10.79
N SER A 104 -12.93 7.52 -11.95
CA SER A 104 -11.53 7.89 -12.16
C SER A 104 -11.22 9.36 -11.90
N SER A 105 -12.24 10.24 -11.88
CA SER A 105 -12.09 11.65 -11.48
C SER A 105 -11.74 11.83 -10.00
N GLY A 106 -12.00 10.81 -9.15
CA GLY A 106 -11.79 10.89 -7.70
C GLY A 106 -12.80 11.74 -6.93
N THR A 107 -13.88 12.22 -7.60
CA THR A 107 -14.85 13.16 -6.99
C THR A 107 -16.21 12.55 -6.69
N THR A 108 -16.44 11.30 -7.04
CA THR A 108 -17.75 10.63 -6.92
C THR A 108 -18.06 10.06 -5.53
N GLY A 109 -17.06 9.99 -4.66
CA GLY A 109 -17.15 9.27 -3.38
C GLY A 109 -16.97 7.76 -3.51
N HIS A 110 -16.97 7.20 -4.74
CA HIS A 110 -16.68 5.78 -4.94
C HIS A 110 -15.22 5.44 -4.64
N ALA A 111 -15.01 4.22 -4.10
CA ALA A 111 -13.75 3.51 -4.15
C ALA A 111 -13.84 2.37 -5.14
N GLU A 112 -12.74 2.10 -5.86
CA GLU A 112 -12.55 0.82 -6.54
C GLU A 112 -12.59 -0.29 -5.51
N SER A 113 -13.49 -1.22 -5.67
CA SER A 113 -13.84 -2.21 -4.65
C SER A 113 -13.99 -3.59 -5.26
N VAL A 114 -13.80 -4.61 -4.45
CA VAL A 114 -14.07 -5.99 -4.83
C VAL A 114 -15.12 -6.56 -3.89
N ARG A 115 -16.23 -7.04 -4.47
CA ARG A 115 -17.22 -7.82 -3.75
C ARG A 115 -16.80 -9.29 -3.77
N VAL A 116 -16.50 -9.81 -2.60
CA VAL A 116 -16.12 -11.21 -2.37
C VAL A 116 -17.34 -11.96 -1.86
N THR A 117 -17.82 -12.95 -2.60
CA THR A 117 -18.83 -13.91 -2.17
C THR A 117 -18.12 -15.16 -1.68
N PHE A 118 -18.43 -15.63 -0.49
CA PHE A 118 -17.71 -16.74 0.13
C PHE A 118 -18.63 -17.67 0.94
N ASP A 119 -18.20 -18.91 1.12
CA ASP A 119 -18.80 -19.85 2.05
C ASP A 119 -18.14 -19.68 3.44
N PRO A 120 -18.83 -19.13 4.45
CA PRO A 120 -18.24 -18.88 5.75
C PRO A 120 -17.89 -20.15 6.53
N ARG A 121 -18.35 -21.34 6.09
CA ARG A 121 -17.96 -22.63 6.64
C ARG A 121 -16.58 -23.09 6.14
N GLU A 122 -16.09 -22.54 4.99
CA GLU A 122 -14.77 -22.84 4.43
C GLU A 122 -13.74 -21.74 4.72
N VAL A 123 -14.16 -20.49 4.69
CA VAL A 123 -13.31 -19.33 4.99
C VAL A 123 -14.10 -18.28 5.75
N SER A 124 -13.62 -17.86 6.90
CA SER A 124 -14.30 -16.84 7.71
C SER A 124 -14.03 -15.42 7.20
N PHE A 125 -14.91 -14.49 7.58
CA PHE A 125 -14.70 -13.05 7.30
C PHE A 125 -13.37 -12.54 7.89
N GLY A 126 -13.03 -12.96 9.11
CA GLY A 126 -11.75 -12.58 9.71
C GLY A 126 -10.55 -13.12 8.95
N ARG A 127 -10.66 -14.31 8.34
CA ARG A 127 -9.60 -14.82 7.46
C ARG A 127 -9.47 -14.00 6.18
N LEU A 128 -10.58 -13.55 5.59
CA LEU A 128 -10.56 -12.64 4.46
C LEU A 128 -9.91 -11.30 4.82
N LEU A 129 -10.20 -10.75 6.01
CA LEU A 129 -9.53 -9.55 6.53
C LEU A 129 -8.02 -9.74 6.68
N GLN A 130 -7.60 -10.89 7.22
CA GLN A 130 -6.18 -11.20 7.37
C GLN A 130 -5.46 -11.22 6.01
N ILE A 131 -6.07 -11.81 4.99
CA ILE A 131 -5.54 -11.83 3.62
C ILE A 131 -5.49 -10.40 3.05
N TYR A 132 -6.58 -9.64 3.20
CA TYR A 132 -6.68 -8.27 2.73
C TYR A 132 -5.55 -7.39 3.26
N PHE A 133 -5.31 -7.40 4.57
CA PHE A 133 -4.25 -6.61 5.20
C PHE A 133 -2.85 -7.18 4.94
N ALA A 134 -2.70 -8.48 4.74
CA ALA A 134 -1.40 -9.11 4.59
C ALA A 134 -0.80 -8.93 3.20
N VAL A 135 -1.63 -8.91 2.15
CA VAL A 135 -1.13 -9.02 0.76
C VAL A 135 -1.86 -8.17 -0.27
N ALA A 136 -3.07 -7.66 0.01
CA ALA A 136 -3.86 -7.01 -1.03
C ALA A 136 -3.50 -5.53 -1.22
N HIS A 137 -3.01 -4.85 -0.16
CA HIS A 137 -2.71 -3.43 -0.20
C HIS A 137 -1.85 -2.97 1.00
N ASP A 138 -1.36 -1.73 0.98
CA ASP A 138 -0.76 -1.07 2.15
C ASP A 138 -1.84 -0.24 2.87
N PRO A 139 -2.25 -0.62 4.09
CA PRO A 139 -3.32 0.07 4.81
C PRO A 139 -2.90 1.42 5.42
N THR A 140 -1.65 1.83 5.24
CA THR A 140 -1.12 3.12 5.75
C THR A 140 -1.14 4.22 4.70
N GLU A 141 -1.43 3.89 3.45
CA GLU A 141 -1.48 4.84 2.34
C GLU A 141 -2.85 5.52 2.24
N LEU A 142 -2.90 6.82 2.55
CA LEU A 142 -4.13 7.61 2.50
C LEU A 142 -4.44 8.05 1.07
N ASN A 143 -5.62 7.64 0.56
CA ASN A 143 -6.12 7.99 -0.78
C ASN A 143 -5.14 7.68 -1.92
N ARG A 144 -4.41 6.60 -1.77
CA ARG A 144 -3.49 6.09 -2.80
C ARG A 144 -3.16 4.63 -2.54
N GLN A 145 -2.60 3.94 -3.56
CA GLN A 145 -1.95 2.64 -3.40
C GLN A 145 -0.85 2.49 -4.46
N GLY A 146 0.39 2.31 -4.01
CA GLY A 146 1.51 2.19 -4.92
C GLY A 146 1.57 3.35 -5.93
N PRO A 147 1.48 3.10 -7.26
CA PRO A 147 1.52 4.15 -8.26
C PRO A 147 0.22 4.95 -8.37
N ASP A 148 -0.91 4.42 -7.89
CA ASP A 148 -2.23 5.01 -8.07
C ASP A 148 -2.53 6.04 -6.99
N SER A 149 -3.04 7.20 -7.39
CA SER A 149 -3.36 8.30 -6.49
C SER A 149 -4.77 8.82 -6.75
N GLY A 150 -5.52 9.03 -5.68
CA GLY A 150 -6.89 9.51 -5.70
C GLY A 150 -7.76 8.79 -4.66
N THR A 151 -8.88 9.43 -4.30
CA THR A 151 -9.81 8.90 -3.30
C THR A 151 -10.43 7.55 -3.71
N GLN A 152 -10.49 7.26 -5.01
CA GLN A 152 -10.98 6.00 -5.53
C GLN A 152 -10.04 4.81 -5.21
N TYR A 153 -8.79 5.06 -4.86
CA TYR A 153 -7.81 4.04 -4.48
C TYR A 153 -7.59 3.94 -2.97
N ARG A 154 -8.47 4.53 -2.17
CA ARG A 154 -8.37 4.49 -0.70
C ARG A 154 -8.55 3.08 -0.15
N SER A 155 -7.97 2.85 1.02
CA SER A 155 -8.22 1.65 1.82
C SER A 155 -9.54 1.77 2.56
N GLU A 156 -10.48 0.85 2.31
CA GLU A 156 -11.79 0.85 2.97
C GLU A 156 -12.44 -0.55 3.00
N ILE A 157 -13.15 -0.83 4.08
CA ILE A 157 -13.99 -2.01 4.26
C ILE A 157 -15.44 -1.55 4.33
N PHE A 158 -16.27 -2.01 3.41
CA PHE A 158 -17.70 -1.78 3.42
C PHE A 158 -18.39 -2.99 4.05
N ALA A 159 -18.70 -2.89 5.34
CA ALA A 159 -19.26 -3.98 6.13
C ALA A 159 -20.71 -4.27 5.73
N ALA A 160 -21.02 -5.50 5.36
CA ALA A 160 -22.36 -5.91 4.97
C ALA A 160 -23.34 -5.97 6.17
N ASN A 161 -22.82 -6.13 7.39
CA ASN A 161 -23.59 -6.20 8.61
C ASN A 161 -22.80 -5.63 9.82
N ALA A 162 -23.46 -5.58 10.99
CA ALA A 162 -22.86 -5.03 12.20
C ALA A 162 -21.73 -5.91 12.77
N ASP A 163 -21.79 -7.22 12.57
CA ASP A 163 -20.77 -8.15 13.05
C ASP A 163 -19.49 -8.02 12.23
N GLN A 164 -19.59 -7.91 10.91
CA GLN A 164 -18.44 -7.59 10.05
C GLN A 164 -17.80 -6.26 10.46
N ALA A 165 -18.60 -5.22 10.71
CA ALA A 165 -18.08 -3.93 11.17
C ALA A 165 -17.34 -4.05 12.50
N LYS A 166 -17.85 -4.86 13.44
CA LYS A 166 -17.22 -5.12 14.74
C LYS A 166 -15.91 -5.88 14.59
N VAL A 167 -15.90 -6.95 13.81
CA VAL A 167 -14.70 -7.76 13.56
C VAL A 167 -13.62 -6.91 12.88
N ALA A 168 -13.97 -6.16 11.83
CA ALA A 168 -13.04 -5.31 11.12
C ALA A 168 -12.41 -4.24 12.03
N LYS A 169 -13.22 -3.54 12.84
CA LYS A 169 -12.72 -2.54 13.81
C LYS A 169 -11.82 -3.15 14.86
N GLY A 170 -12.19 -4.33 15.39
CA GLY A 170 -11.40 -5.08 16.35
C GLY A 170 -10.04 -5.50 15.76
N TYR A 171 -10.04 -5.94 14.51
CA TYR A 171 -8.82 -6.39 13.84
C TYR A 171 -7.88 -5.22 13.51
N VAL A 172 -8.40 -4.10 13.00
CA VAL A 172 -7.58 -2.88 12.80
C VAL A 172 -6.94 -2.45 14.11
N ALA A 173 -7.71 -2.37 15.20
CA ALA A 173 -7.17 -2.01 16.53
C ALA A 173 -6.13 -3.04 17.05
N GLN A 174 -6.27 -4.31 16.72
CA GLN A 174 -5.29 -5.36 17.02
C GLN A 174 -4.00 -5.11 16.23
N LEU A 175 -4.08 -4.87 14.92
CA LEU A 175 -2.94 -4.65 14.04
C LEU A 175 -2.17 -3.38 14.40
N ASP A 176 -2.87 -2.28 14.72
CA ASP A 176 -2.23 -1.03 15.18
C ASP A 176 -1.40 -1.26 16.45
N LYS A 177 -1.91 -2.05 17.40
CA LYS A 177 -1.17 -2.40 18.63
C LYS A 177 0.08 -3.22 18.37
N THR A 178 0.12 -4.00 17.31
CA THR A 178 1.32 -4.80 16.96
C THR A 178 2.41 -3.98 16.31
N GLY A 179 2.11 -2.77 15.83
CA GLY A 179 3.02 -1.96 15.02
C GLY A 179 3.42 -2.61 13.69
N ALA A 180 2.64 -3.56 13.20
CA ALA A 180 2.97 -4.39 12.04
C ALA A 180 3.28 -3.59 10.77
N PHE A 181 2.70 -2.40 10.63
CA PHE A 181 2.86 -1.57 9.44
C PHE A 181 3.85 -0.40 9.61
N GLY A 182 4.33 -0.15 10.83
CA GLY A 182 5.25 0.96 11.12
C GLY A 182 4.62 2.36 11.05
N ALA A 183 3.35 2.46 10.67
CA ALA A 183 2.54 3.68 10.63
C ALA A 183 1.07 3.32 10.96
N PRO A 184 0.25 4.30 11.37
CA PRO A 184 -1.16 4.08 11.66
C PRO A 184 -1.93 3.56 10.44
N ILE A 185 -2.86 2.63 10.67
CA ILE A 185 -3.78 2.13 9.65
C ILE A 185 -4.81 3.23 9.35
N VAL A 186 -4.96 3.59 8.07
CA VAL A 186 -5.92 4.59 7.60
C VAL A 186 -7.17 3.97 6.98
N THR A 187 -7.30 2.66 7.02
CA THR A 187 -8.45 1.92 6.49
C THR A 187 -9.75 2.39 7.15
N LYS A 188 -10.69 2.88 6.34
CA LYS A 188 -12.03 3.21 6.79
C LYS A 188 -12.89 1.96 6.93
N ILE A 189 -13.86 1.99 7.83
CA ILE A 189 -14.84 0.93 8.00
C ILE A 189 -16.22 1.58 8.02
N GLU A 190 -16.95 1.41 6.92
CA GLU A 190 -18.27 1.97 6.72
C GLU A 190 -19.30 0.87 6.43
N ALA A 191 -20.58 1.18 6.61
CA ALA A 191 -21.65 0.25 6.24
C ALA A 191 -21.77 0.17 4.72
N LEU A 192 -21.95 -1.03 4.18
CA LEU A 192 -22.21 -1.26 2.77
C LEU A 192 -23.60 -0.71 2.40
N ARG A 193 -23.63 0.41 1.68
CA ARG A 193 -24.89 1.03 1.19
C ARG A 193 -25.23 0.57 -0.23
N GLY A 194 -24.23 0.15 -1.00
CA GLY A 194 -24.39 -0.32 -2.36
C GLY A 194 -23.05 -0.78 -2.95
N PHE A 195 -23.14 -1.72 -3.86
CA PHE A 195 -22.03 -2.15 -4.70
C PHE A 195 -22.51 -2.18 -6.15
N TYR A 196 -21.74 -1.58 -7.02
CA TYR A 196 -22.04 -1.47 -8.45
C TYR A 196 -20.92 -2.16 -9.20
N ALA A 197 -21.26 -3.21 -9.96
CA ALA A 197 -20.27 -3.95 -10.74
C ALA A 197 -19.58 -3.02 -11.74
N ALA A 198 -18.26 -3.10 -11.84
CA ALA A 198 -17.51 -2.45 -12.90
C ALA A 198 -17.81 -3.11 -14.26
N GLU A 199 -17.44 -2.40 -15.30
CA GLU A 199 -17.65 -2.81 -16.69
C GLU A 199 -16.97 -4.16 -16.97
N GLY A 200 -17.51 -4.91 -17.93
CA GLY A 200 -17.07 -6.28 -18.21
C GLY A 200 -15.58 -6.40 -18.56
N TYR A 201 -15.00 -5.37 -19.18
CA TYR A 201 -13.58 -5.36 -19.53
C TYR A 201 -12.64 -5.21 -18.33
N HIS A 202 -13.15 -4.83 -17.14
CA HIS A 202 -12.40 -4.82 -15.89
C HIS A 202 -12.42 -6.15 -15.15
N GLN A 203 -13.37 -7.02 -15.47
CA GLN A 203 -13.47 -8.30 -14.78
C GLN A 203 -12.36 -9.25 -15.22
N ASP A 204 -11.77 -9.97 -14.26
CA ASP A 204 -10.72 -10.95 -14.50
C ASP A 204 -9.49 -10.39 -15.26
N TYR A 205 -9.29 -9.07 -15.14
CA TYR A 205 -8.28 -8.37 -15.95
C TYR A 205 -6.87 -8.94 -15.73
N LEU A 206 -6.50 -9.27 -14.48
CA LEU A 206 -5.22 -9.90 -14.17
C LEU A 206 -5.04 -11.23 -14.91
N VAL A 207 -6.09 -12.04 -14.97
CA VAL A 207 -6.07 -13.36 -15.64
C VAL A 207 -5.93 -13.20 -17.16
N HIS A 208 -6.63 -12.24 -17.73
CA HIS A 208 -6.66 -12.02 -19.18
C HIS A 208 -5.43 -11.25 -19.70
N ASN A 209 -4.76 -10.47 -18.83
CA ASN A 209 -3.67 -9.57 -19.21
C ASN A 209 -2.40 -9.75 -18.34
N PRO A 210 -1.90 -10.98 -18.13
CA PRO A 210 -0.81 -11.23 -17.17
C PRO A 210 0.52 -10.59 -17.58
N THR A 211 0.69 -10.23 -18.85
CA THR A 211 1.92 -9.58 -19.37
C THR A 211 1.81 -8.07 -19.48
N ALA A 212 0.65 -7.48 -19.19
CA ALA A 212 0.53 -6.02 -19.10
C ALA A 212 1.48 -5.50 -18.01
N ALA A 213 2.26 -4.46 -18.31
CA ALA A 213 3.30 -3.96 -17.42
C ALA A 213 2.76 -3.64 -16.01
N TYR A 214 1.60 -2.97 -15.93
CA TYR A 214 0.96 -2.67 -14.65
C TYR A 214 0.68 -3.95 -13.85
N ILE A 215 0.05 -4.94 -14.46
CA ILE A 215 -0.30 -6.24 -13.84
C ILE A 215 0.96 -6.97 -13.38
N ALA A 216 1.98 -7.05 -14.25
CA ALA A 216 3.20 -7.77 -13.93
C ALA A 216 3.97 -7.16 -12.75
N TYR A 217 3.98 -5.82 -12.63
CA TYR A 217 4.74 -5.13 -11.57
C TYR A 217 3.94 -4.91 -10.29
N ASN A 218 2.63 -4.70 -10.36
CA ASN A 218 1.85 -4.30 -9.19
C ASN A 218 0.93 -5.41 -8.66
N ASP A 219 0.34 -6.23 -9.52
CA ASP A 219 -0.74 -7.14 -9.10
C ASP A 219 -0.31 -8.60 -9.00
N ILE A 220 0.49 -9.12 -9.96
CA ILE A 220 1.03 -10.49 -9.86
C ILE A 220 1.78 -10.71 -8.55
N PRO A 221 2.63 -9.78 -8.06
CA PRO A 221 3.30 -9.95 -6.78
C PRO A 221 2.35 -10.14 -5.59
N LYS A 222 1.16 -9.52 -5.59
CA LYS A 222 0.14 -9.70 -4.53
C LYS A 222 -0.35 -11.16 -4.51
N VAL A 223 -0.63 -11.71 -5.67
CA VAL A 223 -1.07 -13.12 -5.81
C VAL A 223 0.05 -14.09 -5.40
N GLU A 224 1.28 -13.84 -5.81
CA GLU A 224 2.42 -14.67 -5.40
C GLU A 224 2.68 -14.59 -3.89
N ASN A 225 2.55 -13.41 -3.31
CA ASN A 225 2.62 -13.21 -1.87
C ASN A 225 1.51 -13.95 -1.13
N PHE A 226 0.27 -13.94 -1.66
CA PHE A 226 -0.82 -14.73 -1.13
C PHE A 226 -0.48 -16.22 -1.14
N LYS A 227 -0.03 -16.76 -2.27
CA LYS A 227 0.37 -18.17 -2.39
C LYS A 227 1.46 -18.51 -1.37
N ARG A 228 2.47 -17.68 -1.24
CA ARG A 228 3.58 -17.87 -0.31
C ARG A 228 3.14 -17.87 1.16
N LEU A 229 2.26 -16.95 1.57
CA LEU A 229 1.88 -16.81 2.98
C LEU A 229 0.72 -17.72 3.40
N PHE A 230 -0.18 -18.09 2.48
CA PHE A 230 -1.44 -18.73 2.83
C PHE A 230 -1.64 -20.12 2.21
N GLN A 231 -0.86 -20.51 1.20
CA GLN A 231 -1.00 -21.79 0.51
C GLN A 231 0.14 -22.78 0.76
N ILE A 232 1.33 -22.35 1.20
CA ILE A 232 2.50 -23.23 1.41
C ILE A 232 2.29 -24.30 2.51
N GLY A 233 1.27 -24.16 3.35
CA GLY A 233 0.97 -25.16 4.39
C GLY A 233 0.23 -26.43 3.91
N ARG A 234 0.01 -26.65 2.60
CA ARG A 234 -0.74 -27.79 2.05
C ARG A 234 0.09 -28.86 1.33
N ALA A 235 1.40 -28.70 1.29
CA ALA A 235 2.26 -29.66 0.61
C ALA A 235 2.91 -30.64 1.61
N HIS A 236 2.17 -31.24 2.53
CA HIS A 236 2.59 -32.43 3.27
C HIS A 236 1.46 -32.88 4.21
N VAL A 237 0.49 -33.58 3.67
CA VAL A 237 -0.16 -34.73 4.33
C VAL A 237 -0.44 -35.77 3.25
#